data_5079ccd8987f601a75d23e0be6f04257
#
_entry.id   5079ccd8987f601a75d23e0be6f04257
#
_cell.length_a   1.000
_cell.length_b   1.000
_cell.length_c   1.000
_cell.angle_alpha   90.00
_cell.angle_beta   90.00
_cell.angle_gamma   90.00
#
_symmetry.space_group_name_H-M   'P 1'
#
loop_
_entity.id
_entity.type
_entity.pdbx_description
1 polymer ?
#
loop_
_entity_poly.entity_id
_entity_poly.type
_entity_poly.pdbx_seq_one_letter_code
_entity_poly.pdbx_strand_id
1 'polypeptide(L)'
;MKIGMITDSLGELSFEKVLETAAGLGIEMLEFACGNWSSAPHVALSRMLESADDRRAFVARVKDHGLTISALNCSGNPVHPGEHGKRHDAVTRQTIKLASLMGVDRVVMMSGCPGGPGDANANWVVTNWPAEMRTILDYQWNDVLTPYWRDLVAYANGLGVRKLCLELHGHQNVYSVETFWRLRNAVGETVGVNFDPSHLMWMGADPLKAIEALGDAIYHVHAKDTRINPTVAGLNGRLDHKAAATPADRAWNYVTLGRGQEEVWWRRFCAELRTAGYDDVLSIEHEDQALSPLDGVSKSVRLLREVIA
;
A
#
# COMPACT_ATOMS: atom_id res chain seq x y z
N MET A 1 8.90 -16.42 -5.44
CA MET A 1 7.98 -15.49 -4.70
C MET A 1 7.17 -16.25 -3.67
N LYS A 2 6.68 -15.56 -2.64
CA LYS A 2 5.82 -16.12 -1.58
C LYS A 2 4.43 -15.50 -1.65
N ILE A 3 3.42 -16.21 -1.19
CA ILE A 3 2.07 -15.67 -1.08
C ILE A 3 1.92 -15.02 0.29
N GLY A 4 1.56 -13.76 0.30
CA GLY A 4 1.23 -12.99 1.49
C GLY A 4 -0.18 -12.43 1.46
N MET A 5 -0.56 -11.76 2.56
CA MET A 5 -1.83 -11.05 2.67
C MET A 5 -1.70 -9.92 3.70
N ILE A 6 -2.25 -8.75 3.38
CA ILE A 6 -2.56 -7.77 4.42
C ILE A 6 -3.77 -8.25 5.22
N THR A 7 -3.64 -8.29 6.54
CA THR A 7 -4.66 -8.90 7.42
C THR A 7 -5.98 -8.15 7.44
N ASP A 8 -6.00 -6.90 7.04
CA ASP A 8 -7.22 -6.09 6.86
C ASP A 8 -8.19 -6.71 5.84
N SER A 9 -7.66 -7.48 4.86
CA SER A 9 -8.49 -8.27 3.92
C SER A 9 -9.44 -9.25 4.61
N LEU A 10 -9.16 -9.65 5.85
CA LEU A 10 -9.98 -10.48 6.71
C LEU A 10 -10.18 -9.81 8.08
N GLY A 11 -10.30 -8.49 8.11
CA GLY A 11 -10.34 -7.66 9.33
C GLY A 11 -11.50 -7.93 10.29
N GLU A 12 -12.54 -8.63 9.83
CA GLU A 12 -13.65 -9.07 10.68
C GLU A 12 -13.30 -10.28 11.57
N LEU A 13 -12.23 -11.00 11.23
CA LEU A 13 -11.77 -12.16 12.01
C LEU A 13 -10.94 -11.70 13.21
N SER A 14 -10.97 -12.46 14.29
CA SER A 14 -10.03 -12.27 15.40
C SER A 14 -8.60 -12.58 14.98
N PHE A 15 -7.61 -12.08 15.73
CA PHE A 15 -6.20 -12.35 15.47
C PHE A 15 -5.87 -13.84 15.31
N GLU A 16 -6.35 -14.69 16.22
CA GLU A 16 -6.14 -16.15 16.12
C GLU A 16 -6.80 -16.72 14.88
N LYS A 17 -8.01 -16.28 14.57
CA LYS A 17 -8.75 -16.81 13.43
C LYS A 17 -8.16 -16.40 12.09
N VAL A 18 -7.58 -15.20 11.98
CA VAL A 18 -6.88 -14.80 10.74
C VAL A 18 -5.60 -15.60 10.54
N LEU A 19 -4.86 -15.95 11.63
CA LEU A 19 -3.66 -16.80 11.53
C LEU A 19 -4.02 -18.22 11.09
N GLU A 20 -5.02 -18.85 11.72
CA GLU A 20 -5.53 -20.18 11.32
C GLU A 20 -5.97 -20.19 9.85
N THR A 21 -6.75 -19.18 9.46
CA THR A 21 -7.28 -19.07 8.09
C THR A 21 -6.16 -18.88 7.07
N ALA A 22 -5.23 -17.99 7.32
CA ALA A 22 -4.09 -17.74 6.44
C ALA A 22 -3.24 -19.02 6.27
N ALA A 23 -2.88 -19.67 7.36
CA ALA A 23 -2.13 -20.93 7.32
C ALA A 23 -2.90 -22.03 6.57
N GLY A 24 -4.21 -22.19 6.83
CA GLY A 24 -5.08 -23.14 6.16
C GLY A 24 -5.21 -22.90 4.66
N LEU A 25 -5.15 -21.65 4.21
CA LEU A 25 -5.12 -21.29 2.80
C LEU A 25 -3.72 -21.44 2.17
N GLY A 26 -2.66 -21.70 2.97
CA GLY A 26 -1.27 -21.79 2.54
C GLY A 26 -0.66 -20.44 2.15
N ILE A 27 -1.12 -19.38 2.80
CA ILE A 27 -0.42 -18.09 2.86
C ILE A 27 0.83 -18.30 3.71
N GLU A 28 1.93 -17.64 3.37
CA GLU A 28 3.23 -17.80 4.02
C GLU A 28 3.63 -16.57 4.84
N MET A 29 3.16 -15.39 4.42
CA MET A 29 3.53 -14.12 5.03
C MET A 29 2.31 -13.22 5.30
N LEU A 30 2.38 -12.45 6.37
CA LEU A 30 1.33 -11.50 6.73
C LEU A 30 1.90 -10.10 6.86
N GLU A 31 1.15 -9.16 6.32
CA GLU A 31 1.29 -7.73 6.53
C GLU A 31 0.24 -7.27 7.55
N PHE A 32 0.66 -6.47 8.54
CA PHE A 32 -0.21 -6.01 9.60
C PHE A 32 -0.36 -4.49 9.61
N ALA A 33 -1.59 -4.01 9.48
CA ALA A 33 -1.89 -2.60 9.65
C ALA A 33 -1.84 -2.18 11.12
N CYS A 34 -1.30 -0.99 11.36
CA CYS A 34 -1.07 -0.41 12.69
C CYS A 34 -1.93 0.82 12.97
N GLY A 35 -2.73 1.28 12.01
CA GLY A 35 -3.62 2.43 12.17
C GLY A 35 -3.70 3.33 10.94
N ASN A 36 -3.98 4.60 11.14
CA ASN A 36 -4.29 5.61 10.14
C ASN A 36 -5.63 5.33 9.44
N TRP A 37 -5.66 4.95 8.16
CA TRP A 37 -6.90 4.61 7.48
C TRP A 37 -7.42 3.21 7.82
N SER A 38 -6.55 2.34 8.31
CA SER A 38 -6.97 1.05 8.88
C SER A 38 -7.47 1.20 10.31
N SER A 39 -8.45 0.37 10.68
CA SER A 39 -8.85 0.20 12.07
C SER A 39 -7.83 -0.56 12.92
N ALA A 40 -6.76 -1.08 12.29
CA ALA A 40 -5.74 -1.94 12.90
C ALA A 40 -6.36 -3.14 13.65
N PRO A 41 -7.15 -3.99 12.97
CA PRO A 41 -7.98 -4.99 13.64
C PRO A 41 -7.18 -6.02 14.43
N HIS A 42 -5.89 -6.18 14.13
CA HIS A 42 -5.04 -7.22 14.71
C HIS A 42 -3.84 -6.69 15.50
N VAL A 43 -3.60 -5.35 15.50
CA VAL A 43 -2.45 -4.73 16.17
C VAL A 43 -2.89 -3.65 17.15
N ALA A 44 -2.69 -3.87 18.42
CA ALA A 44 -2.87 -2.85 19.46
C ALA A 44 -1.58 -2.01 19.57
N LEU A 45 -1.39 -1.02 18.67
CA LEU A 45 -0.14 -0.30 18.48
C LEU A 45 0.47 0.25 19.78
N SER A 46 -0.31 0.95 20.61
CA SER A 46 0.18 1.54 21.87
C SER A 46 0.70 0.45 22.82
N ARG A 47 -0.08 -0.61 23.00
CA ARG A 47 0.30 -1.75 23.85
C ARG A 47 1.56 -2.45 23.34
N MET A 48 1.66 -2.62 22.02
CA MET A 48 2.84 -3.23 21.38
C MET A 48 4.10 -2.37 21.54
N LEU A 49 3.97 -1.05 21.60
CA LEU A 49 5.09 -0.15 21.85
C LEU A 49 5.60 -0.21 23.30
N GLU A 50 4.70 -0.39 24.27
CA GLU A 50 5.01 -0.39 25.69
C GLU A 50 5.55 -1.74 26.19
N SER A 51 5.00 -2.85 25.68
CA SER A 51 5.25 -4.20 26.21
C SER A 51 6.12 -5.05 25.28
N ALA A 52 7.34 -5.36 25.72
CA ALA A 52 8.20 -6.31 25.02
C ALA A 52 7.63 -7.75 25.05
N ASP A 53 6.90 -8.10 26.10
CA ASP A 53 6.28 -9.41 26.22
C ASP A 53 5.15 -9.58 25.20
N ASP A 54 4.32 -8.55 25.03
CA ASP A 54 3.25 -8.59 24.02
C ASP A 54 3.84 -8.70 22.59
N ARG A 55 4.93 -7.97 22.28
CA ARG A 55 5.61 -8.13 21.01
C ARG A 55 6.14 -9.55 20.79
N ARG A 56 6.78 -10.13 21.81
CA ARG A 56 7.27 -11.51 21.74
C ARG A 56 6.13 -12.52 21.56
N ALA A 57 5.05 -12.36 22.33
CA ALA A 57 3.88 -13.20 22.23
C ALA A 57 3.23 -13.10 20.84
N PHE A 58 3.08 -11.89 20.29
CA PHE A 58 2.54 -11.67 18.95
C PHE A 58 3.38 -12.38 17.87
N VAL A 59 4.70 -12.17 17.88
CA VAL A 59 5.60 -12.82 16.90
C VAL A 59 5.61 -14.34 17.06
N ALA A 60 5.57 -14.84 18.29
CA ALA A 60 5.51 -16.28 18.55
C ALA A 60 4.23 -16.88 17.97
N ARG A 61 3.06 -16.24 18.19
CA ARG A 61 1.76 -16.72 17.66
C ARG A 61 1.77 -16.80 16.13
N VAL A 62 2.32 -15.78 15.45
CA VAL A 62 2.47 -15.80 13.97
C VAL A 62 3.34 -17.00 13.55
N LYS A 63 4.48 -17.22 14.22
CA LYS A 63 5.40 -18.33 13.93
C LYS A 63 4.80 -19.70 14.24
N ASP A 64 4.03 -19.83 15.31
CA ASP A 64 3.38 -21.10 15.72
C ASP A 64 2.41 -21.62 14.64
N HIS A 65 1.88 -20.73 13.79
CA HIS A 65 1.08 -21.06 12.61
C HIS A 65 1.91 -21.27 11.33
N GLY A 66 3.25 -21.27 11.41
CA GLY A 66 4.12 -21.40 10.25
C GLY A 66 4.21 -20.14 9.37
N LEU A 67 3.74 -19.00 9.88
CA LEU A 67 3.69 -17.73 9.17
C LEU A 67 4.87 -16.82 9.53
N THR A 68 5.15 -15.84 8.65
CA THR A 68 6.13 -14.78 8.92
C THR A 68 5.51 -13.40 8.69
N ILE A 69 6.09 -12.36 9.28
CA ILE A 69 5.65 -10.98 9.08
C ILE A 69 6.40 -10.41 7.89
N SER A 70 5.67 -9.96 6.85
CA SER A 70 6.26 -9.34 5.67
C SER A 70 6.51 -7.85 5.83
N ALA A 71 5.58 -7.15 6.45
CA ALA A 71 5.62 -5.71 6.65
C ALA A 71 4.67 -5.28 7.78
N LEU A 72 4.88 -4.06 8.30
CA LEU A 72 3.84 -3.30 8.99
C LEU A 72 3.30 -2.24 8.03
N ASN A 73 2.01 -1.89 8.17
CA ASN A 73 1.34 -0.90 7.32
C ASN A 73 0.76 0.24 8.15
N CYS A 74 0.92 1.47 7.69
CA CYS A 74 0.32 2.67 8.27
C CYS A 74 -0.17 3.64 7.20
N SER A 75 -0.78 3.11 6.13
CA SER A 75 -1.30 3.92 5.02
C SER A 75 -2.23 5.02 5.51
N GLY A 76 -1.93 6.27 5.11
CA GLY A 76 -2.62 7.45 5.57
C GLY A 76 -2.09 8.73 4.92
N ASN A 77 -2.49 9.88 5.45
CA ASN A 77 -2.01 11.19 4.98
C ASN A 77 -1.32 11.97 6.11
N PRO A 78 -0.04 11.73 6.37
CA PRO A 78 0.69 12.37 7.48
C PRO A 78 0.98 13.87 7.26
N VAL A 79 0.81 14.35 6.04
CA VAL A 79 0.98 15.76 5.67
C VAL A 79 -0.35 16.49 5.40
N HIS A 80 -1.48 15.89 5.77
CA HIS A 80 -2.77 16.56 5.72
C HIS A 80 -2.73 17.85 6.57
N PRO A 81 -3.22 19.01 6.05
CA PRO A 81 -3.07 20.30 6.74
C PRO A 81 -3.85 20.39 8.06
N GLY A 82 -4.88 19.58 8.25
CA GLY A 82 -5.69 19.56 9.48
C GLY A 82 -5.14 18.60 10.55
N GLU A 83 -5.89 18.49 11.65
CA GLU A 83 -5.54 17.62 12.80
C GLU A 83 -5.36 16.13 12.42
N HIS A 84 -5.97 15.69 11.31
CA HIS A 84 -5.77 14.35 10.76
C HIS A 84 -4.30 14.09 10.43
N GLY A 85 -3.60 15.07 9.82
CA GLY A 85 -2.18 14.94 9.49
C GLY A 85 -1.32 14.67 10.70
N LYS A 86 -1.52 15.42 11.78
CA LYS A 86 -0.78 15.23 13.03
C LYS A 86 -0.98 13.84 13.62
N ARG A 87 -2.24 13.35 13.60
CA ARG A 87 -2.54 11.99 14.08
C ARG A 87 -1.89 10.94 13.20
N HIS A 88 -1.98 11.12 11.88
CA HIS A 88 -1.37 10.18 10.94
C HIS A 88 0.16 10.17 11.03
N ASP A 89 0.81 11.33 11.20
CA ASP A 89 2.26 11.38 11.44
C ASP A 89 2.66 10.65 12.73
N ALA A 90 1.90 10.85 13.81
CA ALA A 90 2.16 10.16 15.08
C ALA A 90 2.08 8.63 14.92
N VAL A 91 1.03 8.11 14.28
CA VAL A 91 0.88 6.67 14.00
C VAL A 91 1.99 6.17 13.07
N THR A 92 2.36 6.94 12.04
CA THR A 92 3.44 6.60 11.11
C THR A 92 4.76 6.42 11.86
N ARG A 93 5.16 7.38 12.70
CA ARG A 93 6.38 7.28 13.51
C ARG A 93 6.32 6.14 14.52
N GLN A 94 5.18 5.93 15.15
CA GLN A 94 4.96 4.82 16.08
C GLN A 94 5.08 3.47 15.37
N THR A 95 4.56 3.33 14.14
CA THR A 95 4.67 2.11 13.34
C THR A 95 6.12 1.84 12.94
N ILE A 96 6.87 2.85 12.52
CA ILE A 96 8.31 2.72 12.23
C ILE A 96 9.07 2.26 13.48
N LYS A 97 8.76 2.85 14.65
CA LYS A 97 9.35 2.41 15.93
C LYS A 97 8.98 0.97 16.27
N LEU A 98 7.73 0.58 16.05
CA LEU A 98 7.29 -0.80 16.28
C LEU A 98 8.01 -1.77 15.34
N ALA A 99 8.16 -1.43 14.05
CA ALA A 99 8.90 -2.23 13.09
C ALA A 99 10.34 -2.49 13.55
N SER A 100 11.05 -1.45 14.00
CA SER A 100 12.37 -1.57 14.61
C SER A 100 12.39 -2.52 15.82
N LEU A 101 11.44 -2.36 16.75
CA LEU A 101 11.36 -3.19 17.97
C LEU A 101 11.01 -4.67 17.70
N MET A 102 10.34 -4.95 16.58
CA MET A 102 9.96 -6.30 16.15
C MET A 102 10.95 -6.92 15.17
N GLY A 103 11.94 -6.19 14.68
CA GLY A 103 12.87 -6.65 13.66
C GLY A 103 12.22 -6.81 12.27
N VAL A 104 11.14 -6.04 12.00
CA VAL A 104 10.52 -5.96 10.69
C VAL A 104 11.22 -4.86 9.88
N ASP A 105 11.76 -5.18 8.72
CA ASP A 105 12.65 -4.28 7.97
C ASP A 105 11.90 -3.28 7.07
N ARG A 106 10.60 -3.46 6.86
CA ARG A 106 9.78 -2.65 5.94
C ARG A 106 8.48 -2.17 6.55
N VAL A 107 8.12 -0.93 6.18
CA VAL A 107 6.85 -0.30 6.55
C VAL A 107 6.17 0.21 5.29
N VAL A 108 4.97 -0.30 5.02
CA VAL A 108 4.11 0.14 3.91
C VAL A 108 3.34 1.39 4.34
N MET A 109 3.29 2.38 3.48
CA MET A 109 2.66 3.66 3.76
C MET A 109 2.38 4.45 2.47
N MET A 110 1.74 5.60 2.62
CA MET A 110 1.50 6.52 1.51
C MET A 110 2.32 7.81 1.67
N SER A 111 2.54 8.50 0.55
CA SER A 111 3.36 9.73 0.56
C SER A 111 2.72 10.89 1.32
N GLY A 112 1.41 10.89 1.39
CA GLY A 112 0.61 12.02 1.81
C GLY A 112 0.26 12.98 0.65
N CYS A 113 -0.75 13.79 0.90
CA CYS A 113 -1.23 14.85 0.01
C CYS A 113 -1.51 16.09 0.87
N PRO A 114 -0.70 17.15 0.79
CA PRO A 114 -0.96 18.41 1.49
C PRO A 114 -2.08 19.22 0.83
N GLY A 115 -2.48 20.31 1.46
CA GLY A 115 -3.22 21.40 0.83
C GLY A 115 -2.31 22.38 0.10
N GLY A 116 -2.89 23.47 -0.42
CA GLY A 116 -2.17 24.67 -0.79
C GLY A 116 -1.82 25.53 0.44
N PRO A 117 -1.14 26.66 0.24
CA PRO A 117 -0.82 27.57 1.34
C PRO A 117 -2.06 28.07 2.08
N GLY A 118 -2.19 27.72 3.37
CA GLY A 118 -3.33 28.11 4.20
C GLY A 118 -4.60 27.27 4.04
N ASP A 119 -4.58 26.22 3.22
CA ASP A 119 -5.71 25.31 3.06
C ASP A 119 -5.94 24.48 4.33
N ALA A 120 -7.19 24.16 4.59
CA ALA A 120 -7.60 23.24 5.67
C ALA A 120 -7.74 21.78 5.20
N ASN A 121 -7.80 21.55 3.89
CA ASN A 121 -8.01 20.25 3.28
C ASN A 121 -6.89 19.89 2.31
N ALA A 122 -6.70 18.59 2.10
CA ALA A 122 -5.79 18.08 1.08
C ALA A 122 -6.27 18.48 -0.33
N ASN A 123 -5.32 18.75 -1.23
CA ASN A 123 -5.60 19.12 -2.61
C ASN A 123 -4.69 18.31 -3.56
N TRP A 124 -5.28 17.35 -4.25
CA TRP A 124 -4.55 16.54 -5.21
C TRP A 124 -4.49 17.22 -6.58
N VAL A 125 -3.35 17.86 -6.85
CA VAL A 125 -3.11 18.60 -8.09
C VAL A 125 -2.56 17.66 -9.17
N VAL A 126 -3.34 17.44 -10.23
CA VAL A 126 -2.98 16.55 -11.36
C VAL A 126 -2.94 17.26 -12.71
N THR A 127 -3.22 18.56 -12.73
CA THR A 127 -3.13 19.39 -13.93
C THR A 127 -2.37 20.69 -13.63
N ASN A 128 -1.79 21.31 -14.63
CA ASN A 128 -1.05 22.57 -14.48
C ASN A 128 -1.89 23.81 -14.83
N TRP A 129 -3.18 23.64 -15.01
CA TRP A 129 -4.13 24.72 -15.33
C TRP A 129 -5.32 24.65 -14.39
N PRO A 130 -5.81 25.79 -13.88
CA PRO A 130 -5.27 27.16 -14.06
C PRO A 130 -3.88 27.33 -13.42
N ALA A 131 -3.21 28.47 -13.66
CA ALA A 131 -1.79 28.67 -13.34
C ALA A 131 -1.47 28.54 -11.82
N GLU A 132 -2.43 28.87 -10.95
CA GLU A 132 -2.30 28.70 -9.50
C GLU A 132 -2.07 27.24 -9.09
N MET A 133 -2.50 26.25 -9.88
CA MET A 133 -2.26 24.83 -9.61
C MET A 133 -0.77 24.52 -9.56
N ARG A 134 0.04 25.18 -10.39
CA ARG A 134 1.51 25.02 -10.33
C ARG A 134 2.10 25.58 -9.06
N THR A 135 1.62 26.75 -8.64
CA THR A 135 2.05 27.37 -7.36
C THR A 135 1.71 26.49 -6.16
N ILE A 136 0.50 25.92 -6.16
CA ILE A 136 0.08 24.97 -5.12
C ILE A 136 0.98 23.72 -5.14
N LEU A 137 1.21 23.13 -6.31
CA LEU A 137 2.04 21.95 -6.46
C LEU A 137 3.50 22.20 -6.04
N ASP A 138 4.07 23.36 -6.39
CA ASP A 138 5.42 23.74 -5.99
C ASP A 138 5.52 23.87 -4.46
N TYR A 139 4.55 24.52 -3.82
CA TYR A 139 4.46 24.58 -2.35
C TYR A 139 4.35 23.19 -1.73
N GLN A 140 3.45 22.35 -2.23
CA GLN A 140 3.27 21.00 -1.72
C GLN A 140 4.57 20.21 -1.71
N TRP A 141 5.33 20.27 -2.79
CA TRP A 141 6.58 19.53 -2.94
C TRP A 141 7.75 20.15 -2.16
N ASN A 142 7.93 21.47 -2.26
CA ASN A 142 9.13 22.13 -1.77
C ASN A 142 9.04 22.49 -0.29
N ASP A 143 7.86 22.95 0.16
CA ASP A 143 7.69 23.48 1.50
C ASP A 143 7.07 22.45 2.48
N VAL A 144 6.40 21.40 1.97
CA VAL A 144 5.74 20.42 2.83
C VAL A 144 6.31 19.01 2.64
N LEU A 145 6.15 18.41 1.47
CA LEU A 145 6.40 16.98 1.26
C LEU A 145 7.88 16.62 1.40
N THR A 146 8.75 17.29 0.66
CA THR A 146 10.20 17.00 0.68
C THR A 146 10.83 17.22 2.06
N PRO A 147 10.56 18.32 2.78
CA PRO A 147 11.05 18.49 4.15
C PRO A 147 10.53 17.40 5.10
N TYR A 148 9.24 17.08 5.04
CA TYR A 148 8.64 16.01 5.86
C TYR A 148 9.35 14.67 5.64
N TRP A 149 9.53 14.28 4.38
CA TRP A 149 10.14 13.00 4.04
C TRP A 149 11.62 12.92 4.37
N ARG A 150 12.36 14.03 4.31
CA ARG A 150 13.76 14.08 4.79
C ARG A 150 13.85 13.79 6.29
N ASP A 151 12.96 14.37 7.06
CA ASP A 151 12.90 14.16 8.50
C ASP A 151 12.45 12.72 8.83
N LEU A 152 11.42 12.20 8.16
CA LEU A 152 10.93 10.85 8.38
C LEU A 152 11.97 9.78 8.00
N VAL A 153 12.70 9.97 6.90
CA VAL A 153 13.80 9.08 6.49
C VAL A 153 14.93 9.10 7.52
N ALA A 154 15.32 10.27 8.02
CA ALA A 154 16.32 10.37 9.07
C ALA A 154 15.88 9.65 10.35
N TYR A 155 14.61 9.82 10.75
CA TYR A 155 14.01 9.12 11.87
C TYR A 155 14.02 7.59 11.70
N ALA A 156 13.57 7.08 10.56
CA ALA A 156 13.55 5.66 10.25
C ALA A 156 14.96 5.06 10.26
N ASN A 157 15.91 5.74 9.62
CA ASN A 157 17.32 5.34 9.59
C ASN A 157 17.95 5.30 10.98
N GLY A 158 17.61 6.26 11.85
CA GLY A 158 18.04 6.27 13.24
C GLY A 158 17.55 5.07 14.06
N LEU A 159 16.43 4.48 13.67
CA LEU A 159 15.85 3.27 14.26
C LEU A 159 16.26 1.97 13.54
N GLY A 160 17.07 2.04 12.48
CA GLY A 160 17.50 0.87 11.71
C GLY A 160 16.48 0.36 10.69
N VAL A 161 15.34 1.05 10.49
CA VAL A 161 14.36 0.74 9.46
C VAL A 161 14.81 1.34 8.14
N ARG A 162 15.03 0.51 7.13
CA ARG A 162 15.67 0.91 5.86
C ARG A 162 14.75 0.86 4.65
N LYS A 163 13.51 0.38 4.81
CA LYS A 163 12.55 0.23 3.72
C LYS A 163 11.22 0.87 4.08
N LEU A 164 11.03 2.11 3.66
CA LEU A 164 9.74 2.80 3.67
C LEU A 164 9.11 2.61 2.29
N CYS A 165 8.07 1.77 2.22
CA CYS A 165 7.49 1.28 0.98
C CYS A 165 6.27 2.12 0.61
N LEU A 166 6.44 3.08 -0.32
CA LEU A 166 5.36 3.95 -0.75
C LEU A 166 4.43 3.28 -1.74
N GLU A 167 3.15 3.33 -1.47
CA GLU A 167 2.14 2.96 -2.44
C GLU A 167 1.86 4.10 -3.43
N LEU A 168 1.94 3.78 -4.73
CA LEU A 168 1.65 4.73 -5.81
C LEU A 168 0.13 4.85 -5.98
N HIS A 169 -0.49 5.73 -5.23
CA HIS A 169 -1.94 5.82 -5.11
C HIS A 169 -2.46 7.20 -5.55
N GLY A 170 -3.59 7.22 -6.25
CA GLY A 170 -4.32 8.48 -6.49
C GLY A 170 -4.64 9.20 -5.18
N HIS A 171 -4.85 10.51 -5.23
CA HIS A 171 -4.97 11.38 -4.05
C HIS A 171 -3.73 11.42 -3.15
N GLN A 172 -2.58 11.00 -3.68
CA GLN A 172 -1.26 11.16 -3.05
C GLN A 172 -0.36 12.00 -3.97
N ASN A 173 0.63 12.69 -3.42
CA ASN A 173 1.59 13.41 -4.27
C ASN A 173 2.54 12.47 -5.01
N VAL A 174 2.79 11.28 -4.44
CA VAL A 174 3.52 10.21 -5.13
C VAL A 174 2.51 9.17 -5.61
N TYR A 175 2.10 9.27 -6.86
CA TYR A 175 1.08 8.42 -7.48
C TYR A 175 1.54 7.77 -8.80
N SER A 176 2.73 8.13 -9.28
CA SER A 176 3.29 7.65 -10.54
C SER A 176 4.78 7.38 -10.41
N VAL A 177 5.37 6.70 -11.38
CA VAL A 177 6.81 6.44 -11.45
C VAL A 177 7.62 7.74 -11.40
N GLU A 178 7.18 8.77 -12.15
CA GLU A 178 7.85 10.06 -12.17
C GLU A 178 7.85 10.75 -10.80
N THR A 179 6.69 10.80 -10.14
CA THR A 179 6.57 11.42 -8.81
C THR A 179 7.30 10.63 -7.75
N PHE A 180 7.40 9.31 -7.89
CA PHE A 180 8.21 8.48 -7.02
C PHE A 180 9.70 8.82 -7.14
N TRP A 181 10.25 8.88 -8.35
CA TRP A 181 11.65 9.22 -8.54
C TRP A 181 11.97 10.64 -8.10
N ARG A 182 11.03 11.58 -8.28
CA ARG A 182 11.16 12.94 -7.74
C ARG A 182 11.40 12.91 -6.23
N LEU A 183 10.60 12.13 -5.49
CA LEU A 183 10.76 12.04 -4.04
C LEU A 183 12.04 11.29 -3.66
N ARG A 184 12.23 10.07 -4.20
CA ARG A 184 13.40 9.22 -3.86
C ARG A 184 14.73 9.93 -4.11
N ASN A 185 14.86 10.65 -5.23
CA ASN A 185 16.05 11.43 -5.53
C ASN A 185 16.31 12.57 -4.54
N ALA A 186 15.27 13.10 -3.91
CA ALA A 186 15.39 14.17 -2.92
C ALA A 186 15.70 13.68 -1.50
N VAL A 187 15.35 12.41 -1.16
CA VAL A 187 15.38 11.92 0.23
C VAL A 187 16.20 10.63 0.42
N GLY A 188 16.58 9.94 -0.64
CA GLY A 188 17.45 8.76 -0.61
C GLY A 188 16.74 7.41 -0.69
N GLU A 189 17.54 6.35 -0.69
CA GLU A 189 17.14 4.97 -1.00
C GLU A 189 16.32 4.27 0.10
N THR A 190 16.20 4.84 1.28
CA THR A 190 15.30 4.32 2.32
C THR A 190 13.84 4.29 1.82
N VAL A 191 13.49 5.19 0.89
CA VAL A 191 12.18 5.20 0.23
C VAL A 191 12.18 4.30 -0.99
N GLY A 192 11.37 3.28 -0.97
CA GLY A 192 11.07 2.38 -2.09
C GLY A 192 9.57 2.33 -2.37
N VAL A 193 9.17 1.43 -3.25
CA VAL A 193 7.77 1.26 -3.65
C VAL A 193 7.16 0.03 -2.98
N ASN A 194 5.95 0.19 -2.42
CA ASN A 194 4.97 -0.88 -2.36
C ASN A 194 4.22 -0.86 -3.69
N PHE A 195 4.50 -1.82 -4.55
CA PHE A 195 3.95 -1.85 -5.89
C PHE A 195 2.56 -2.49 -5.91
N ASP A 196 1.54 -1.65 -5.98
CA ASP A 196 0.16 -2.05 -6.21
C ASP A 196 -0.22 -1.74 -7.67
N PRO A 197 -0.40 -2.77 -8.54
CA PRO A 197 -0.75 -2.55 -9.93
C PRO A 197 -2.14 -1.96 -10.12
N SER A 198 -3.06 -2.19 -9.18
CA SER A 198 -4.46 -1.82 -9.29
C SER A 198 -4.67 -0.31 -9.42
N HIS A 199 -3.87 0.47 -8.69
CA HIS A 199 -3.93 1.94 -8.75
C HIS A 199 -3.44 2.47 -10.08
N LEU A 200 -2.34 1.93 -10.61
CA LEU A 200 -1.83 2.29 -11.93
C LEU A 200 -2.84 1.95 -13.02
N MET A 201 -3.52 0.79 -12.92
CA MET A 201 -4.54 0.36 -13.88
C MET A 201 -5.68 1.38 -14.00
N TRP A 202 -6.26 1.82 -12.88
CA TRP A 202 -7.37 2.78 -12.97
C TRP A 202 -6.90 4.19 -13.33
N MET A 203 -5.69 4.58 -12.95
CA MET A 203 -5.11 5.86 -13.37
C MET A 203 -4.67 5.87 -14.83
N GLY A 204 -4.65 4.70 -15.52
CA GLY A 204 -4.38 4.60 -16.95
C GLY A 204 -2.91 4.35 -17.30
N ALA A 205 -2.06 4.08 -16.32
CA ALA A 205 -0.69 3.66 -16.55
C ALA A 205 -0.60 2.13 -16.78
N ASP A 206 0.48 1.70 -17.44
CA ASP A 206 0.78 0.28 -17.66
C ASP A 206 1.67 -0.23 -16.51
N PRO A 207 1.16 -1.14 -15.63
CA PRO A 207 1.95 -1.64 -14.51
C PRO A 207 3.21 -2.40 -14.92
N LEU A 208 3.20 -3.10 -16.06
CA LEU A 208 4.36 -3.87 -16.51
C LEU A 208 5.52 -2.95 -16.91
N LYS A 209 5.22 -1.83 -17.59
CA LYS A 209 6.22 -0.79 -17.88
C LYS A 209 6.70 -0.07 -16.61
N ALA A 210 5.81 0.10 -15.65
CA ALA A 210 6.18 0.71 -14.37
C ALA A 210 7.15 -0.17 -13.58
N ILE A 211 7.00 -1.51 -13.59
CA ILE A 211 7.97 -2.43 -12.98
C ILE A 211 9.35 -2.26 -13.60
N GLU A 212 9.44 -2.23 -14.95
CA GLU A 212 10.72 -2.01 -15.67
C GLU A 212 11.38 -0.68 -15.25
N ALA A 213 10.59 0.39 -15.16
CA ALA A 213 11.09 1.72 -14.81
C ALA A 213 11.48 1.91 -13.33
N LEU A 214 10.90 1.11 -12.44
CA LEU A 214 11.17 1.16 -10.98
C LEU A 214 12.34 0.25 -10.59
N GLY A 215 12.49 -0.90 -11.25
CA GLY A 215 13.59 -1.83 -11.02
C GLY A 215 13.71 -2.25 -9.55
N ASP A 216 14.91 -2.14 -9.01
CA ASP A 216 15.27 -2.51 -7.63
C ASP A 216 14.68 -1.58 -6.54
N ALA A 217 13.98 -0.53 -6.93
CA ALA A 217 13.25 0.33 -6.01
C ALA A 217 11.94 -0.30 -5.51
N ILE A 218 11.51 -1.44 -6.04
CA ILE A 218 10.34 -2.20 -5.57
C ILE A 218 10.75 -2.98 -4.32
N TYR A 219 10.20 -2.59 -3.16
CA TYR A 219 10.53 -3.19 -1.87
C TYR A 219 9.43 -4.09 -1.32
N HIS A 220 8.21 -3.89 -1.78
CA HIS A 220 7.03 -4.67 -1.42
C HIS A 220 6.04 -4.68 -2.58
N VAL A 221 5.12 -5.65 -2.63
CA VAL A 221 4.12 -5.75 -3.69
C VAL A 221 2.77 -6.10 -3.09
N HIS A 222 1.76 -5.30 -3.38
CA HIS A 222 0.37 -5.69 -3.20
C HIS A 222 -0.15 -6.41 -4.43
N ALA A 223 -0.76 -7.56 -4.22
CA ALA A 223 -1.50 -8.30 -5.24
C ALA A 223 -2.97 -7.88 -5.15
N LYS A 224 -3.33 -6.89 -5.96
CA LYS A 224 -4.67 -6.29 -6.06
C LYS A 224 -5.02 -6.06 -7.52
N ASP A 225 -6.26 -6.32 -7.90
CA ASP A 225 -6.70 -6.26 -9.29
C ASP A 225 -7.77 -5.20 -9.51
N THR A 226 -7.80 -4.64 -10.71
CA THR A 226 -8.80 -3.65 -11.10
C THR A 226 -9.47 -4.04 -12.42
N ARG A 227 -10.80 -4.01 -12.41
CA ARG A 227 -11.60 -4.12 -13.61
C ARG A 227 -12.10 -2.77 -14.07
N ILE A 228 -11.80 -2.40 -15.31
CA ILE A 228 -12.33 -1.21 -15.96
C ILE A 228 -13.69 -1.55 -16.58
N ASN A 229 -14.68 -0.68 -16.35
CA ASN A 229 -15.96 -0.74 -17.05
C ASN A 229 -15.83 0.07 -18.36
N PRO A 230 -15.70 -0.58 -19.53
CA PRO A 230 -15.40 0.13 -20.77
C PRO A 230 -16.50 1.09 -21.20
N THR A 231 -17.75 0.81 -20.85
CA THR A 231 -18.88 1.69 -21.19
C THR A 231 -18.81 2.99 -20.40
N VAL A 232 -18.67 2.90 -19.07
CA VAL A 232 -18.64 4.08 -18.19
C VAL A 232 -17.33 4.85 -18.38
N ALA A 233 -16.18 4.15 -18.43
CA ALA A 233 -14.88 4.76 -18.64
C ALA A 233 -14.74 5.39 -20.03
N GLY A 234 -15.34 4.77 -21.06
CA GLY A 234 -15.36 5.31 -22.42
C GLY A 234 -16.15 6.61 -22.54
N LEU A 235 -17.18 6.79 -21.72
CA LEU A 235 -17.99 8.01 -21.71
C LEU A 235 -17.38 9.12 -20.81
N ASN A 236 -16.89 8.75 -19.61
CA ASN A 236 -16.58 9.72 -18.55
C ASN A 236 -15.09 9.76 -18.16
N GLY A 237 -14.24 8.91 -18.77
CA GLY A 237 -12.87 8.71 -18.30
C GLY A 237 -12.81 7.85 -17.04
N ARG A 238 -11.64 7.83 -16.40
CA ARG A 238 -11.39 6.97 -15.22
C ARG A 238 -11.33 7.75 -13.89
N LEU A 239 -11.41 9.08 -13.92
CA LEU A 239 -11.56 9.88 -12.70
C LEU A 239 -13.00 9.74 -12.23
N ASP A 240 -13.23 8.96 -11.19
CA ASP A 240 -14.56 8.58 -10.72
C ASP A 240 -14.71 8.81 -9.21
N HIS A 241 -15.78 9.48 -8.83
CA HIS A 241 -16.09 9.82 -7.43
C HIS A 241 -17.29 9.03 -6.87
N LYS A 242 -17.83 8.08 -7.65
CA LYS A 242 -18.98 7.29 -7.22
C LYS A 242 -18.62 6.30 -6.12
N ALA A 243 -19.58 6.07 -5.20
CA ALA A 243 -19.39 5.15 -4.09
C ALA A 243 -19.12 3.71 -4.55
N ALA A 244 -18.27 2.98 -3.84
CA ALA A 244 -17.95 1.57 -4.12
C ALA A 244 -19.17 0.65 -4.02
N ALA A 245 -20.19 1.04 -3.25
CA ALA A 245 -21.46 0.30 -3.12
C ALA A 245 -22.30 0.24 -4.41
N THR A 246 -21.96 1.03 -5.45
CA THR A 246 -22.63 1.01 -6.76
C THR A 246 -21.66 0.59 -7.87
N PRO A 247 -21.11 -0.64 -7.86
CA PRO A 247 -20.02 -1.05 -8.75
C PRO A 247 -20.39 -1.02 -10.24
N ALA A 248 -21.67 -1.20 -10.59
CA ALA A 248 -22.14 -1.16 -11.98
C ALA A 248 -22.04 0.24 -12.61
N ASP A 249 -22.16 1.28 -11.81
CA ASP A 249 -22.18 2.68 -12.26
C ASP A 249 -20.78 3.29 -12.34
N ARG A 250 -19.76 2.58 -11.85
CA ARG A 250 -18.39 3.08 -11.76
C ARG A 250 -17.58 2.79 -13.00
N ALA A 251 -16.64 3.69 -13.31
CA ALA A 251 -15.67 3.52 -14.39
C ALA A 251 -14.69 2.36 -14.14
N TRP A 252 -14.45 2.04 -12.87
CA TRP A 252 -13.58 0.94 -12.44
C TRP A 252 -13.95 0.46 -11.04
N ASN A 253 -13.55 -0.78 -10.73
CA ASN A 253 -13.72 -1.36 -9.39
C ASN A 253 -12.49 -2.22 -9.07
N TYR A 254 -12.09 -2.23 -7.80
CA TYR A 254 -11.21 -3.28 -7.29
C TYR A 254 -11.95 -4.61 -7.32
N VAL A 255 -11.27 -5.65 -7.73
CA VAL A 255 -11.83 -6.97 -7.89
C VAL A 255 -10.84 -8.03 -7.43
N THR A 256 -11.34 -9.19 -7.07
CA THR A 256 -10.53 -10.38 -6.77
C THR A 256 -9.58 -10.69 -7.93
N LEU A 257 -8.35 -11.10 -7.63
CA LEU A 257 -7.34 -11.42 -8.64
C LEU A 257 -7.88 -12.35 -9.73
N GLY A 258 -7.59 -12.03 -10.97
CA GLY A 258 -8.07 -12.75 -12.14
C GLY A 258 -9.45 -12.31 -12.65
N ARG A 259 -10.10 -11.35 -11.98
CA ARG A 259 -11.39 -10.81 -12.44
C ARG A 259 -11.27 -9.49 -13.20
N GLY A 260 -10.16 -8.82 -13.07
CA GLY A 260 -9.78 -7.63 -13.85
C GLY A 260 -8.80 -8.00 -14.95
N GLN A 261 -7.68 -8.55 -14.58
CA GLN A 261 -6.65 -9.07 -15.48
C GLN A 261 -6.66 -10.60 -15.49
N GLU A 262 -6.48 -11.20 -16.67
CA GLU A 262 -6.45 -12.67 -16.84
C GLU A 262 -5.18 -13.30 -16.23
N GLU A 263 -5.19 -14.61 -16.03
CA GLU A 263 -4.07 -15.38 -15.48
C GLU A 263 -2.76 -15.14 -16.26
N VAL A 264 -2.83 -15.08 -17.60
CA VAL A 264 -1.66 -14.84 -18.44
C VAL A 264 -1.00 -13.49 -18.15
N TRP A 265 -1.78 -12.46 -17.81
CA TRP A 265 -1.27 -11.16 -17.40
C TRP A 265 -0.55 -11.27 -16.04
N TRP A 266 -1.11 -11.98 -15.07
CA TRP A 266 -0.51 -12.19 -13.75
C TRP A 266 0.79 -13.02 -13.83
N ARG A 267 0.87 -14.01 -14.73
CA ARG A 267 2.13 -14.72 -15.03
C ARG A 267 3.21 -13.76 -15.54
N ARG A 268 2.83 -12.91 -16.47
CA ARG A 268 3.75 -11.89 -16.98
C ARG A 268 4.15 -10.89 -15.89
N PHE A 269 3.22 -10.45 -15.07
CA PHE A 269 3.49 -9.57 -13.93
C PHE A 269 4.55 -10.17 -12.99
N CYS A 270 4.42 -11.44 -12.60
CA CYS A 270 5.41 -12.14 -11.79
C CYS A 270 6.78 -12.26 -12.51
N ALA A 271 6.79 -12.50 -13.81
CA ALA A 271 8.02 -12.59 -14.59
C ALA A 271 8.75 -11.24 -14.67
N GLU A 272 8.02 -10.14 -14.90
CA GLU A 272 8.58 -8.79 -14.93
C GLU A 272 9.14 -8.37 -13.56
N LEU A 273 8.46 -8.70 -12.46
CA LEU A 273 8.97 -8.47 -11.10
C LEU A 273 10.31 -9.19 -10.87
N ARG A 274 10.41 -10.47 -11.26
CA ARG A 274 11.68 -11.23 -11.15
C ARG A 274 12.79 -10.60 -11.99
N THR A 275 12.46 -10.16 -13.20
CA THR A 275 13.41 -9.48 -14.08
C THR A 275 13.90 -8.16 -13.47
N ALA A 276 13.04 -7.45 -12.77
CA ALA A 276 13.38 -6.24 -12.01
C ALA A 276 14.14 -6.51 -10.69
N GLY A 277 14.38 -7.79 -10.35
CA GLY A 277 15.10 -8.19 -9.14
C GLY A 277 14.21 -8.42 -7.91
N TYR A 278 12.89 -8.38 -8.05
CA TYR A 278 11.97 -8.65 -6.95
C TYR A 278 11.47 -10.11 -6.99
N ASP A 279 11.82 -10.89 -5.99
CA ASP A 279 11.38 -12.29 -5.82
C ASP A 279 11.01 -12.58 -4.35
N ASP A 280 10.18 -11.71 -3.75
CA ASP A 280 9.74 -11.83 -2.37
C ASP A 280 8.21 -12.04 -2.30
N VAL A 281 7.49 -11.35 -1.46
CA VAL A 281 6.07 -11.55 -1.16
C VAL A 281 5.16 -10.83 -2.16
N LEU A 282 4.09 -11.51 -2.57
CA LEU A 282 2.91 -10.92 -3.18
C LEU A 282 1.81 -10.87 -2.10
N SER A 283 1.61 -9.71 -1.50
CA SER A 283 0.67 -9.47 -0.39
C SER A 283 -0.72 -9.21 -0.95
N ILE A 284 -1.63 -10.18 -0.83
CA ILE A 284 -3.02 -10.03 -1.27
C ILE A 284 -3.69 -8.91 -0.49
N GLU A 285 -4.25 -7.94 -1.20
CA GLU A 285 -5.15 -6.93 -0.67
C GLU A 285 -6.52 -7.06 -1.33
N HIS A 286 -7.55 -7.41 -0.53
CA HIS A 286 -8.88 -7.71 -1.03
C HIS A 286 -9.87 -6.59 -0.72
N GLU A 287 -10.43 -5.98 -1.77
CA GLU A 287 -11.47 -4.94 -1.70
C GLU A 287 -12.63 -5.17 -2.69
N ASP A 288 -12.83 -6.41 -3.16
CA ASP A 288 -13.93 -6.76 -4.07
C ASP A 288 -15.28 -6.74 -3.34
N GLN A 289 -16.15 -5.81 -3.70
CA GLN A 289 -17.50 -5.71 -3.10
C GLN A 289 -18.47 -6.80 -3.58
N ALA A 290 -18.09 -7.59 -4.58
CA ALA A 290 -18.95 -8.64 -5.16
C ALA A 290 -18.74 -10.03 -4.56
N LEU A 291 -17.71 -10.20 -3.72
CA LEU A 291 -17.40 -11.48 -3.06
C LEU A 291 -17.22 -11.26 -1.56
N SER A 292 -17.47 -12.34 -0.79
CA SER A 292 -17.06 -12.31 0.62
C SER A 292 -15.52 -12.21 0.71
N PRO A 293 -14.98 -11.56 1.77
CA PRO A 293 -13.55 -11.46 1.96
C PRO A 293 -12.83 -12.81 1.89
N LEU A 294 -13.36 -13.83 2.54
CA LEU A 294 -12.78 -15.18 2.53
C LEU A 294 -12.79 -15.84 1.14
N ASP A 295 -13.88 -15.71 0.40
CA ASP A 295 -13.96 -16.26 -0.97
C ASP A 295 -12.99 -15.54 -1.91
N GLY A 296 -12.88 -14.21 -1.79
CA GLY A 296 -11.98 -13.40 -2.59
C GLY A 296 -10.52 -13.74 -2.32
N VAL A 297 -10.11 -13.77 -1.06
CA VAL A 297 -8.76 -14.18 -0.65
C VAL A 297 -8.45 -15.60 -1.11
N SER A 298 -9.37 -16.56 -0.90
CA SER A 298 -9.16 -17.95 -1.32
C SER A 298 -8.96 -18.11 -2.83
N LYS A 299 -9.70 -17.33 -3.63
CA LYS A 299 -9.55 -17.32 -5.11
C LYS A 299 -8.23 -16.67 -5.52
N SER A 300 -7.84 -15.58 -4.85
CA SER A 300 -6.57 -14.90 -5.09
C SER A 300 -5.38 -15.81 -4.80
N VAL A 301 -5.40 -16.55 -3.68
CA VAL A 301 -4.36 -17.53 -3.34
C VAL A 301 -4.25 -18.62 -4.43
N ARG A 302 -5.38 -19.13 -4.93
CA ARG A 302 -5.35 -20.13 -6.01
C ARG A 302 -4.69 -19.59 -7.27
N LEU A 303 -5.06 -18.38 -7.69
CA LEU A 303 -4.44 -17.77 -8.86
C LEU A 303 -2.94 -17.57 -8.65
N LEU A 304 -2.53 -17.03 -7.50
CA LEU A 304 -1.11 -16.77 -7.23
C LEU A 304 -0.29 -18.06 -7.26
N ARG A 305 -0.80 -19.19 -6.76
CA ARG A 305 -0.11 -20.49 -6.86
C ARG A 305 0.16 -20.91 -8.30
N GLU A 306 -0.77 -20.66 -9.21
CA GLU A 306 -0.65 -21.01 -10.63
C GLU A 306 0.34 -20.09 -11.36
N VAL A 307 0.45 -18.82 -10.95
CA VAL A 307 1.25 -17.82 -11.69
C VAL A 307 2.66 -17.60 -11.13
N ILE A 308 2.90 -17.99 -9.88
CA ILE A 308 4.23 -17.91 -9.23
C ILE A 308 5.12 -19.10 -9.64
N ALA A 309 4.55 -20.22 -10.04
CA ALA A 309 5.23 -21.46 -10.37
C ALA A 309 6.28 -21.33 -11.50
#